data_715ab6d33c79f43dcea49414a36c638a
#
_entry.id   715ab6d33c79f43dcea49414a36c638a
#
_cell.length_a   1.000
_cell.length_b   1.000
_cell.length_c   1.000
_cell.angle_alpha   90.00
_cell.angle_beta   90.00
_cell.angle_gamma   90.00
#
_symmetry.space_group_name_H-M   'P 1'
#
loop_
_entity.id
_entity.type
_entity.pdbx_description
1 polymer ?
#
loop_
_entity_poly.entity_id
_entity_poly.type
_entity_poly.pdbx_seq_one_letter_code
_entity_poly.pdbx_strand_id
1 'polypeptide(L)'
;MKKIFTLIAAAFMAASVNAQGTFALQNGDPESAAGTQVTSVDNIIFTWGVAGDDGFKGGNKKNEVLKEALGSTAYCEGNGKNGKLTEGTVYFFEPSVNGTITVGFVLSSGKAFFVQDVDGNNIDFTVTDAEGNAVELTNGGKLAEKLTGGLAKFNVASGKKYAVYCTGSKLGFYGFKFEGGSASVNAIEVDKNVDSPAYNVAGQRVSDNAKGLVIKNGKKVIR
;
A
#
# COMPACT_ATOMS: atom_id res chain seq x y z
N MET A 1 -12.36 57.77 2.12
CA MET A 1 -11.77 56.66 1.34
C MET A 1 -11.90 55.39 2.16
N LYS A 2 -12.81 54.50 1.75
CA LYS A 2 -13.06 53.23 2.44
C LYS A 2 -12.08 52.20 1.87
N LYS A 3 -11.18 51.69 2.68
CA LYS A 3 -10.27 50.61 2.31
C LYS A 3 -11.04 49.29 2.42
N ILE A 4 -11.34 48.69 1.28
CA ILE A 4 -11.92 47.36 1.18
C ILE A 4 -10.75 46.38 1.33
N PHE A 5 -10.67 45.67 2.47
CA PHE A 5 -9.78 44.54 2.61
C PHE A 5 -10.46 43.31 1.99
N THR A 6 -10.01 42.94 0.81
CA THR A 6 -10.42 41.67 0.19
C THR A 6 -9.67 40.54 0.91
N LEU A 7 -10.37 39.83 1.75
CA LEU A 7 -9.87 38.60 2.38
C LEU A 7 -9.87 37.49 1.31
N ILE A 8 -8.72 37.24 0.71
CA ILE A 8 -8.54 36.05 -0.13
C ILE A 8 -8.41 34.87 0.81
N ALA A 9 -9.52 34.19 1.04
CA ALA A 9 -9.49 32.85 1.63
C ALA A 9 -8.90 31.92 0.59
N ALA A 10 -7.60 31.65 0.66
CA ALA A 10 -6.99 30.55 -0.07
C ALA A 10 -7.53 29.26 0.54
N ALA A 11 -8.58 28.72 -0.08
CA ALA A 11 -8.98 27.36 0.17
C ALA A 11 -7.86 26.47 -0.39
N PHE A 12 -6.94 26.03 0.47
CA PHE A 12 -6.10 24.89 0.17
C PHE A 12 -7.02 23.68 0.06
N MET A 13 -7.51 23.44 -1.15
CA MET A 13 -7.96 22.09 -1.50
C MET A 13 -6.70 21.23 -1.44
N ALA A 14 -6.54 20.51 -0.35
CA ALA A 14 -5.66 19.35 -0.34
C ALA A 14 -6.27 18.39 -1.36
N ALA A 15 -5.83 18.50 -2.60
CA ALA A 15 -6.03 17.44 -3.57
C ALA A 15 -5.33 16.23 -2.96
N SER A 16 -6.11 15.28 -2.48
CA SER A 16 -5.60 13.98 -2.13
C SER A 16 -5.07 13.38 -3.43
N VAL A 17 -3.79 13.57 -3.68
CA VAL A 17 -3.12 12.87 -4.78
C VAL A 17 -3.09 11.41 -4.34
N ASN A 18 -4.10 10.66 -4.76
CA ASN A 18 -4.05 9.21 -4.68
C ASN A 18 -2.92 8.80 -5.63
N ALA A 19 -1.74 8.57 -5.08
CA ALA A 19 -0.64 7.99 -5.80
C ALA A 19 -1.04 6.56 -6.13
N GLN A 20 -1.47 6.34 -7.35
CA GLN A 20 -1.76 5.00 -7.87
C GLN A 20 -0.79 4.71 -8.98
N GLY A 21 -0.16 3.56 -8.92
CA GLY A 21 0.72 3.11 -9.98
C GLY A 21 0.78 1.59 -10.05
N THR A 22 1.03 1.10 -11.23
CA THR A 22 1.17 -0.33 -11.48
C THR A 22 2.49 -0.60 -12.16
N PHE A 23 3.25 -1.53 -11.62
CA PHE A 23 4.39 -2.15 -12.28
C PHE A 23 3.95 -3.55 -12.72
N ALA A 24 3.91 -3.75 -14.02
CA ALA A 24 3.49 -5.01 -14.62
C ALA A 24 4.56 -5.52 -15.56
N LEU A 25 4.97 -6.76 -15.40
CA LEU A 25 5.95 -7.39 -16.27
C LEU A 25 5.38 -7.63 -17.66
N GLN A 26 6.17 -7.31 -18.68
CA GLN A 26 5.80 -7.48 -20.07
C GLN A 26 6.65 -8.54 -20.75
N ASN A 27 6.04 -9.18 -21.75
CA ASN A 27 6.80 -10.11 -22.58
C ASN A 27 7.88 -9.33 -23.36
N GLY A 28 9.13 -9.73 -23.20
CA GLY A 28 10.28 -9.06 -23.81
C GLY A 28 10.98 -8.05 -22.89
N ASP A 29 10.49 -7.84 -21.68
CA ASP A 29 11.25 -7.06 -20.69
C ASP A 29 12.64 -7.67 -20.46
N PRO A 30 13.67 -6.82 -20.35
CA PRO A 30 15.03 -7.30 -20.10
C PRO A 30 15.15 -7.95 -18.71
N GLU A 31 16.02 -8.92 -18.59
CA GLU A 31 16.40 -9.47 -17.29
C GLU A 31 17.02 -8.38 -16.43
N SER A 32 16.68 -8.37 -15.16
CA SER A 32 17.19 -7.43 -14.17
C SER A 32 18.10 -8.15 -13.18
N ALA A 33 19.24 -7.57 -12.89
CA ALA A 33 20.12 -8.09 -11.85
C ALA A 33 19.51 -7.87 -10.45
N ALA A 34 19.92 -8.71 -9.52
CA ALA A 34 19.60 -8.51 -8.11
C ALA A 34 20.02 -7.11 -7.64
N GLY A 35 19.21 -6.47 -6.84
CA GLY A 35 19.41 -5.12 -6.35
C GLY A 35 19.01 -4.02 -7.34
N THR A 36 18.57 -4.36 -8.56
CA THR A 36 18.03 -3.37 -9.49
C THR A 36 16.78 -2.74 -8.91
N GLN A 37 16.74 -1.42 -8.92
CA GLN A 37 15.60 -0.64 -8.45
C GLN A 37 14.69 -0.23 -9.62
N VAL A 38 13.40 -0.30 -9.39
CA VAL A 38 12.35 0.21 -10.26
C VAL A 38 11.68 1.38 -9.57
N THR A 39 11.70 2.52 -10.21
CA THR A 39 11.16 3.79 -9.69
C THR A 39 10.07 4.37 -10.60
N SER A 40 9.55 3.54 -11.51
CA SER A 40 8.51 3.95 -12.47
C SER A 40 7.12 4.08 -11.86
N VAL A 41 6.94 3.60 -10.62
CA VAL A 41 5.70 3.77 -9.86
C VAL A 41 5.90 4.88 -8.84
N ASP A 42 5.05 5.88 -8.86
CA ASP A 42 5.16 7.01 -7.95
C ASP A 42 5.05 6.60 -6.49
N ASN A 43 5.87 7.23 -5.66
CA ASN A 43 5.89 7.07 -4.20
C ASN A 43 6.24 5.67 -3.68
N ILE A 44 6.85 4.83 -4.50
CA ILE A 44 7.38 3.54 -4.06
C ILE A 44 8.64 3.18 -4.84
N ILE A 45 9.63 2.67 -4.14
CA ILE A 45 10.80 2.04 -4.75
C ILE A 45 10.60 0.53 -4.64
N PHE A 46 10.60 -0.15 -5.78
CA PHE A 46 10.62 -1.59 -5.85
C PHE A 46 12.03 -2.05 -6.16
N THR A 47 12.53 -3.04 -5.42
CA THR A 47 13.87 -3.59 -5.64
C THR A 47 13.75 -5.09 -5.93
N TRP A 48 14.30 -5.52 -7.05
CA TRP A 48 14.57 -6.91 -7.31
C TRP A 48 15.60 -7.40 -6.30
N GLY A 49 15.11 -8.00 -5.24
CA GLY A 49 15.97 -8.49 -4.20
C GLY A 49 16.33 -9.92 -4.43
N VAL A 50 17.60 -10.20 -4.29
CA VAL A 50 18.10 -11.55 -4.19
C VAL A 50 19.04 -11.57 -3.00
N ALA A 51 18.79 -12.50 -2.13
CA ALA A 51 19.82 -12.94 -1.24
C ALA A 51 20.40 -14.23 -1.84
N GLY A 52 21.52 -14.15 -2.52
CA GLY A 52 22.17 -15.28 -3.19
C GLY A 52 22.25 -15.12 -4.73
N ASP A 53 22.46 -16.21 -5.44
CA ASP A 53 22.82 -16.22 -6.88
C ASP A 53 21.64 -16.14 -7.86
N ASP A 54 20.40 -16.10 -7.34
CA ASP A 54 19.22 -16.15 -8.20
C ASP A 54 18.79 -14.74 -8.61
N GLY A 55 19.24 -14.31 -9.78
CA GLY A 55 18.76 -13.09 -10.43
C GLY A 55 17.34 -13.24 -10.97
N PHE A 56 16.77 -12.14 -11.37
CA PHE A 56 15.53 -12.09 -12.12
C PHE A 56 15.72 -12.75 -13.48
N LYS A 57 14.94 -13.78 -13.74
CA LYS A 57 14.81 -14.36 -15.08
C LYS A 57 13.40 -14.08 -15.58
N GLY A 58 13.31 -13.33 -16.65
CA GLY A 58 12.06 -13.11 -17.35
C GLY A 58 11.47 -14.44 -17.82
N GLY A 59 10.20 -14.63 -17.57
CA GLY A 59 9.41 -15.73 -18.12
C GLY A 59 8.35 -15.17 -19.05
N ASN A 60 7.95 -15.95 -20.04
CA ASN A 60 6.94 -15.54 -21.02
C ASN A 60 5.57 -16.20 -20.79
N LYS A 61 5.31 -16.73 -19.60
CA LYS A 61 4.01 -17.34 -19.29
C LYS A 61 2.97 -16.27 -19.09
N LYS A 62 1.96 -16.32 -19.92
CA LYS A 62 0.78 -15.49 -19.81
C LYS A 62 -0.14 -16.00 -18.70
N ASN A 63 -0.81 -15.07 -18.03
CA ASN A 63 -1.89 -15.36 -17.10
C ASN A 63 -2.97 -14.31 -17.34
N GLU A 64 -4.09 -14.72 -17.89
CA GLU A 64 -5.15 -13.77 -18.29
C GLU A 64 -5.74 -13.01 -17.11
N VAL A 65 -5.78 -13.62 -15.94
CA VAL A 65 -6.27 -12.99 -14.72
C VAL A 65 -5.34 -11.88 -14.24
N LEU A 66 -4.05 -12.18 -14.16
CA LEU A 66 -3.05 -11.20 -13.75
C LEU A 66 -2.81 -10.15 -14.83
N LYS A 67 -3.10 -10.49 -16.09
CA LYS A 67 -3.15 -9.52 -17.18
C LYS A 67 -4.32 -8.55 -16.99
N GLU A 68 -5.49 -9.02 -16.62
CA GLU A 68 -6.64 -8.16 -16.34
C GLU A 68 -6.41 -7.31 -15.09
N ALA A 69 -5.94 -7.91 -14.00
CA ALA A 69 -5.75 -7.24 -12.72
C ALA A 69 -4.60 -6.21 -12.70
N LEU A 70 -3.49 -6.49 -13.41
CA LEU A 70 -2.26 -5.70 -13.38
C LEU A 70 -1.79 -5.20 -14.75
N GLY A 71 -2.36 -5.69 -15.84
CA GLY A 71 -1.83 -5.43 -17.19
C GLY A 71 -0.60 -6.28 -17.55
N SER A 72 -0.25 -7.30 -16.76
CA SER A 72 0.95 -8.10 -16.95
C SER A 72 0.82 -9.09 -18.09
N THR A 73 1.80 -9.18 -18.97
CA THR A 73 1.87 -10.18 -20.06
C THR A 73 2.99 -11.21 -19.86
N ALA A 74 3.74 -11.07 -18.79
CA ALA A 74 4.86 -11.96 -18.45
C ALA A 74 4.99 -12.15 -16.93
N TYR A 75 5.84 -13.03 -16.50
CA TYR A 75 6.16 -13.23 -15.09
C TYR A 75 7.66 -13.45 -14.89
N CYS A 76 8.11 -13.14 -13.67
CA CYS A 76 9.41 -13.53 -13.18
C CYS A 76 9.31 -14.83 -12.39
N GLU A 77 10.17 -15.79 -12.67
CA GLU A 77 10.28 -17.02 -11.89
C GLU A 77 11.34 -16.85 -10.80
N GLY A 78 10.88 -16.76 -9.55
CA GLY A 78 11.76 -16.69 -8.38
C GLY A 78 11.91 -18.04 -7.68
N ASN A 79 13.01 -18.21 -6.96
CA ASN A 79 13.28 -19.37 -6.12
C ASN A 79 13.43 -18.94 -4.66
N GLY A 80 12.43 -19.24 -3.85
CA GLY A 80 12.40 -18.88 -2.43
C GLY A 80 13.26 -19.77 -1.52
N LYS A 81 13.89 -20.81 -2.06
CA LYS A 81 14.71 -21.77 -1.27
C LYS A 81 14.03 -22.18 0.03
N ASN A 82 14.59 -21.84 1.17
CA ASN A 82 14.06 -22.20 2.49
C ASN A 82 13.04 -21.21 3.07
N GLY A 83 12.66 -20.17 2.30
CA GLY A 83 11.72 -19.16 2.77
C GLY A 83 12.29 -18.26 3.86
N LYS A 84 13.47 -17.71 3.61
CA LYS A 84 14.13 -16.73 4.48
C LYS A 84 14.40 -15.43 3.72
N LEU A 85 14.38 -14.32 4.43
CA LEU A 85 14.71 -12.98 3.88
C LEU A 85 16.12 -12.91 3.28
N THR A 86 17.00 -13.79 3.69
CA THR A 86 18.43 -13.81 3.32
C THR A 86 18.78 -14.86 2.28
N GLU A 87 17.80 -15.57 1.74
CA GLU A 87 18.02 -16.67 0.79
C GLU A 87 17.00 -16.61 -0.35
N GLY A 88 17.47 -16.89 -1.58
CA GLY A 88 16.61 -16.98 -2.74
C GLY A 88 16.08 -15.62 -3.23
N THR A 89 15.01 -15.65 -3.98
CA THR A 89 14.41 -14.44 -4.56
C THR A 89 13.49 -13.77 -3.56
N VAL A 90 13.77 -12.51 -3.26
CA VAL A 90 12.98 -11.64 -2.38
C VAL A 90 12.65 -10.35 -3.14
N TYR A 91 11.43 -9.89 -3.03
CA TYR A 91 10.96 -8.65 -3.65
C TYR A 91 10.79 -7.59 -2.56
N PHE A 92 11.50 -6.47 -2.68
CA PHE A 92 11.45 -5.41 -1.67
C PHE A 92 10.64 -4.21 -2.14
N PHE A 93 9.92 -3.60 -1.21
CA PHE A 93 9.05 -2.45 -1.43
C PHE A 93 9.34 -1.38 -0.37
N GLU A 94 9.63 -0.17 -0.82
CA GLU A 94 9.95 0.99 0.04
C GLU A 94 9.02 2.15 -0.32
N PRO A 95 7.82 2.23 0.28
CA PRO A 95 6.87 3.31 0.02
C PRO A 95 7.30 4.60 0.73
N SER A 96 7.15 5.75 0.05
CA SER A 96 7.37 7.08 0.62
C SER A 96 6.10 7.68 1.24
N VAL A 97 4.95 7.05 1.03
CA VAL A 97 3.66 7.40 1.64
C VAL A 97 2.96 6.14 2.14
N ASN A 98 2.03 6.29 3.08
CA ASN A 98 1.19 5.17 3.51
C ASN A 98 0.32 4.70 2.34
N GLY A 99 0.00 3.43 2.30
CA GLY A 99 -0.82 2.89 1.22
C GLY A 99 -1.06 1.40 1.33
N THR A 100 -1.43 0.83 0.20
CA THR A 100 -1.68 -0.60 0.04
C THR A 100 -0.92 -1.10 -1.17
N ILE A 101 -0.27 -2.25 -1.04
CA ILE A 101 0.38 -2.96 -2.14
C ILE A 101 -0.46 -4.20 -2.46
N THR A 102 -0.70 -4.42 -3.75
CA THR A 102 -1.30 -5.65 -4.27
C THR A 102 -0.29 -6.31 -5.19
N VAL A 103 0.17 -7.51 -4.85
CA VAL A 103 1.15 -8.29 -5.62
C VAL A 103 0.44 -9.40 -6.39
N GLY A 104 0.67 -9.47 -7.69
CA GLY A 104 0.19 -10.57 -8.53
C GLY A 104 1.17 -11.72 -8.59
N PHE A 105 0.72 -12.93 -8.28
CA PHE A 105 1.59 -14.09 -8.22
C PHE A 105 0.93 -15.42 -8.59
N VAL A 106 1.79 -16.38 -8.87
CA VAL A 106 1.45 -17.81 -9.01
C VAL A 106 2.31 -18.60 -8.04
N LEU A 107 1.74 -19.53 -7.32
CA LEU A 107 2.46 -20.36 -6.35
C LEU A 107 1.90 -21.78 -6.31
N SER A 108 2.77 -22.77 -6.19
CA SER A 108 2.38 -24.18 -6.08
C SER A 108 1.83 -24.51 -4.70
N SER A 109 0.99 -25.55 -4.61
CA SER A 109 0.46 -26.07 -3.34
C SER A 109 1.58 -26.45 -2.37
N GLY A 110 1.31 -26.36 -1.09
CA GLY A 110 2.24 -26.68 0.00
C GLY A 110 3.40 -25.72 0.14
N LYS A 111 3.42 -24.61 -0.63
CA LYS A 111 4.41 -23.55 -0.51
C LYS A 111 3.85 -22.41 0.33
N ALA A 112 4.69 -21.85 1.20
CA ALA A 112 4.34 -20.68 1.99
C ALA A 112 4.68 -19.41 1.24
N PHE A 113 3.80 -18.40 1.34
CA PHE A 113 3.98 -17.04 0.87
C PHE A 113 4.16 -16.14 2.09
N PHE A 114 5.11 -15.24 2.04
CA PHE A 114 5.43 -14.37 3.15
C PHE A 114 5.37 -12.91 2.73
N VAL A 115 4.81 -12.10 3.62
CA VAL A 115 4.95 -10.65 3.63
C VAL A 115 5.53 -10.27 4.98
N GLN A 116 6.71 -9.67 5.00
CA GLN A 116 7.41 -9.28 6.23
C GLN A 116 8.03 -7.90 6.08
N ASP A 117 8.35 -7.26 7.21
CA ASP A 117 9.30 -6.16 7.21
C ASP A 117 10.75 -6.69 7.14
N VAL A 118 11.72 -5.79 7.01
CA VAL A 118 13.15 -6.19 6.92
C VAL A 118 13.72 -6.74 8.23
N ASP A 119 13.03 -6.55 9.35
CA ASP A 119 13.39 -7.10 10.66
C ASP A 119 12.84 -8.52 10.85
N GLY A 120 12.07 -9.02 9.87
CA GLY A 120 11.48 -10.35 9.86
C GLY A 120 10.12 -10.46 10.57
N ASN A 121 9.50 -9.33 10.91
CA ASN A 121 8.16 -9.34 11.49
C ASN A 121 7.11 -9.58 10.40
N ASN A 122 6.17 -10.46 10.67
CA ASN A 122 5.07 -10.74 9.74
C ASN A 122 4.14 -9.54 9.60
N ILE A 123 3.75 -9.26 8.38
CA ILE A 123 2.75 -8.26 8.02
C ILE A 123 1.47 -9.00 7.64
N ASP A 124 0.35 -8.55 8.18
CA ASP A 124 -0.95 -9.10 7.82
C ASP A 124 -1.28 -8.82 6.36
N PHE A 125 -1.71 -9.85 5.66
CA PHE A 125 -2.11 -9.74 4.26
C PHE A 125 -3.29 -10.66 3.95
N THR A 126 -3.99 -10.34 2.89
CA THR A 126 -5.07 -11.16 2.34
C THR A 126 -4.66 -11.67 0.97
N VAL A 127 -5.17 -12.83 0.58
CA VAL A 127 -5.00 -13.37 -0.77
C VAL A 127 -6.37 -13.62 -1.38
N THR A 128 -6.53 -13.21 -2.61
CA THR A 128 -7.69 -13.60 -3.43
C THR A 128 -7.22 -14.41 -4.64
N ASP A 129 -8.09 -15.27 -5.12
CA ASP A 129 -7.91 -15.92 -6.42
C ASP A 129 -8.26 -14.97 -7.59
N ALA A 130 -8.29 -15.55 -8.75
CA ALA A 130 -8.63 -14.90 -10.01
C ALA A 130 -10.03 -14.32 -10.06
N GLU A 131 -10.95 -14.98 -9.44
CA GLU A 131 -12.36 -14.63 -9.41
C GLU A 131 -12.68 -13.65 -8.27
N GLY A 132 -11.66 -13.29 -7.45
CA GLY A 132 -11.79 -12.41 -6.29
C GLY A 132 -12.24 -13.12 -5.01
N ASN A 133 -12.31 -14.44 -5.00
CA ASN A 133 -12.62 -15.19 -3.79
C ASN A 133 -11.44 -15.19 -2.83
N ALA A 134 -11.72 -15.12 -1.53
CA ALA A 134 -10.68 -15.23 -0.52
C ALA A 134 -10.01 -16.61 -0.55
N VAL A 135 -8.68 -16.62 -0.55
CA VAL A 135 -7.87 -17.83 -0.44
C VAL A 135 -7.36 -17.92 0.99
N GLU A 136 -7.77 -18.96 1.69
CA GLU A 136 -7.25 -19.22 3.02
C GLU A 136 -5.87 -19.84 2.97
N LEU A 137 -4.99 -19.31 3.80
CA LEU A 137 -3.65 -19.85 4.01
C LEU A 137 -3.67 -20.75 5.23
N THR A 138 -3.09 -21.93 5.10
CA THR A 138 -2.87 -22.83 6.24
C THR A 138 -1.75 -22.29 7.13
N ASN A 139 -1.50 -22.95 8.28
CA ASN A 139 -0.45 -22.56 9.22
C ASN A 139 0.89 -22.29 8.53
N GLY A 140 1.47 -21.11 8.82
CA GLY A 140 2.73 -20.64 8.23
C GLY A 140 2.59 -20.07 6.83
N GLY A 141 1.40 -19.59 6.42
CA GLY A 141 1.19 -18.92 5.14
C GLY A 141 1.18 -19.86 3.94
N LYS A 142 0.94 -21.17 4.13
CA LYS A 142 0.97 -22.16 3.04
C LYS A 142 -0.34 -22.21 2.28
N LEU A 143 -0.23 -22.35 0.97
CA LEU A 143 -1.36 -22.68 0.11
C LEU A 143 -1.71 -24.17 0.23
N ALA A 144 -2.98 -24.45 0.46
CA ALA A 144 -3.50 -25.82 0.42
C ALA A 144 -3.44 -26.37 -1.02
N GLU A 145 -3.83 -25.55 -1.98
CA GLU A 145 -3.86 -25.87 -3.40
C GLU A 145 -2.97 -24.91 -4.22
N LYS A 146 -2.70 -25.31 -5.46
CA LYS A 146 -1.97 -24.44 -6.39
C LYS A 146 -2.81 -23.21 -6.72
N LEU A 147 -2.23 -22.04 -6.54
CA LEU A 147 -2.83 -20.77 -6.93
C LEU A 147 -2.25 -20.31 -8.28
N THR A 148 -3.10 -20.26 -9.29
CA THR A 148 -2.73 -19.93 -10.68
C THR A 148 -3.11 -18.51 -11.06
N GLY A 149 -3.12 -17.59 -10.14
CA GLY A 149 -3.44 -16.18 -10.36
C GLY A 149 -3.93 -15.59 -9.05
N GLY A 150 -3.01 -15.39 -8.11
CA GLY A 150 -3.31 -14.82 -6.81
C GLY A 150 -2.97 -13.33 -6.74
N LEU A 151 -3.76 -12.62 -5.95
CA LEU A 151 -3.52 -11.23 -5.59
C LEU A 151 -3.33 -11.16 -4.08
N ALA A 152 -2.09 -10.93 -3.64
CA ALA A 152 -1.78 -10.69 -2.24
C ALA A 152 -1.83 -9.19 -1.93
N LYS A 153 -2.66 -8.80 -0.97
CA LYS A 153 -2.89 -7.39 -0.60
C LYS A 153 -2.50 -7.14 0.86
N PHE A 154 -1.69 -6.10 1.09
CA PHE A 154 -1.23 -5.70 2.42
C PHE A 154 -1.05 -4.20 2.53
N ASN A 155 -1.18 -3.69 3.77
CA ASN A 155 -0.98 -2.28 4.08
C ASN A 155 0.49 -1.97 4.34
N VAL A 156 0.92 -0.80 3.93
CA VAL A 156 2.29 -0.32 4.10
C VAL A 156 2.33 1.10 4.67
N ALA A 157 3.35 1.37 5.45
CA ALA A 157 3.61 2.68 6.05
C ALA A 157 4.79 3.37 5.36
N SER A 158 4.72 4.68 5.24
CA SER A 158 5.79 5.53 4.72
C SER A 158 7.12 5.28 5.41
N GLY A 159 8.19 5.20 4.63
CA GLY A 159 9.57 5.05 5.13
C GLY A 159 9.89 3.67 5.74
N LYS A 160 8.99 2.69 5.61
CA LYS A 160 9.25 1.31 5.96
C LYS A 160 9.66 0.50 4.74
N LYS A 161 10.37 -0.59 4.97
CA LYS A 161 10.77 -1.51 3.91
C LYS A 161 10.12 -2.87 4.16
N TYR A 162 9.48 -3.40 3.12
CA TYR A 162 8.74 -4.65 3.15
C TYR A 162 9.35 -5.64 2.18
N ALA A 163 9.18 -6.91 2.47
CA ALA A 163 9.66 -8.02 1.65
C ALA A 163 8.55 -9.01 1.35
N VAL A 164 8.49 -9.45 0.10
CA VAL A 164 7.61 -10.52 -0.35
C VAL A 164 8.46 -11.65 -0.92
N TYR A 165 8.21 -12.87 -0.48
CA TYR A 165 8.94 -14.05 -0.90
C TYR A 165 8.17 -15.34 -0.58
N CYS A 166 8.71 -16.51 -0.92
CA CYS A 166 8.05 -17.78 -0.68
C CYS A 166 9.04 -18.88 -0.24
N THR A 167 8.53 -20.05 0.16
CA THR A 167 9.34 -21.26 0.27
C THR A 167 9.42 -21.99 -1.06
N GLY A 168 10.55 -22.65 -1.33
CA GLY A 168 10.76 -23.50 -2.49
C GLY A 168 10.92 -22.74 -3.79
N SER A 169 10.87 -23.47 -4.91
CA SER A 169 11.05 -22.92 -6.24
C SER A 169 9.72 -22.45 -6.83
N LYS A 170 9.82 -21.46 -7.74
CA LYS A 170 8.75 -21.05 -8.66
C LYS A 170 7.64 -20.20 -8.03
N LEU A 171 8.01 -19.15 -7.30
CA LEU A 171 7.13 -18.01 -7.17
C LEU A 171 7.08 -17.29 -8.53
N GLY A 172 5.98 -17.38 -9.23
CA GLY A 172 5.74 -16.57 -10.41
C GLY A 172 5.27 -15.19 -9.98
N PHE A 173 6.12 -14.17 -10.08
CA PHE A 173 5.78 -12.79 -9.80
C PHE A 173 5.41 -12.08 -11.10
N TYR A 174 4.26 -11.41 -11.14
CA TYR A 174 3.71 -10.74 -12.32
C TYR A 174 3.79 -9.23 -12.26
N GLY A 175 4.05 -8.69 -11.09
CA GLY A 175 4.08 -7.27 -10.83
C GLY A 175 3.28 -6.89 -9.59
N PHE A 176 3.08 -5.59 -9.40
CA PHE A 176 2.32 -5.08 -8.27
C PHE A 176 1.58 -3.80 -8.64
N LYS A 177 0.54 -3.51 -7.89
CA LYS A 177 -0.15 -2.23 -7.86
C LYS A 177 0.12 -1.57 -6.51
N PHE A 178 0.44 -0.28 -6.52
CA PHE A 178 0.52 0.55 -5.34
C PHE A 178 -0.62 1.56 -5.33
N GLU A 179 -1.35 1.59 -4.24
CA GLU A 179 -2.39 2.57 -3.97
C GLU A 179 -1.97 3.37 -2.74
N GLY A 180 -1.32 4.50 -2.98
CA GLY A 180 -0.96 5.43 -1.92
C GLY A 180 -2.22 6.03 -1.33
N GLY A 181 -2.40 5.88 -0.02
CA GLY A 181 -3.47 6.58 0.69
C GLY A 181 -3.22 8.07 0.62
N SER A 182 -4.25 8.87 0.32
CA SER A 182 -4.25 10.24 0.80
C SER A 182 -3.90 10.18 2.28
N ALA A 183 -3.05 11.11 2.74
CA ALA A 183 -2.91 11.31 4.17
C ALA A 183 -4.33 11.48 4.71
N SER A 184 -4.91 10.42 5.23
CA SER A 184 -6.12 10.53 6.01
C SER A 184 -5.66 11.40 7.17
N VAL A 185 -6.07 12.65 7.16
CA VAL A 185 -6.12 13.43 8.38
C VAL A 185 -6.96 12.53 9.28
N ASN A 186 -6.30 11.76 10.13
CA ASN A 186 -7.00 11.05 11.19
C ASN A 186 -7.90 12.12 11.78
N ALA A 187 -9.20 11.92 11.62
CA ALA A 187 -10.17 12.84 12.20
C ALA A 187 -9.67 13.02 13.63
N ILE A 188 -9.27 14.23 13.98
CA ILE A 188 -8.89 14.53 15.35
C ILE A 188 -10.12 14.11 16.13
N GLU A 189 -10.06 13.02 16.85
CA GLU A 189 -11.10 12.67 17.80
C GLU A 189 -11.09 13.80 18.79
N VAL A 190 -11.96 14.76 18.50
CA VAL A 190 -12.24 15.83 19.46
C VAL A 190 -12.90 15.12 20.62
N ASP A 191 -12.11 14.93 21.67
CA ASP A 191 -12.63 14.39 22.92
C ASP A 191 -13.89 15.19 23.28
N LYS A 192 -15.05 14.57 23.13
CA LYS A 192 -16.35 15.21 23.31
C LYS A 192 -16.59 15.66 24.76
N ASN A 193 -15.66 15.35 25.66
CA ASN A 193 -15.69 15.67 27.07
C ASN A 193 -14.81 16.86 27.47
N VAL A 194 -14.06 17.47 26.54
CA VAL A 194 -13.36 18.73 26.88
C VAL A 194 -14.35 19.86 26.76
N ASP A 195 -14.51 20.63 27.84
CA ASP A 195 -15.30 21.87 27.88
C ASP A 195 -14.73 22.85 26.84
N SER A 196 -15.25 22.76 25.62
CA SER A 196 -14.74 23.56 24.52
C SER A 196 -15.12 25.01 24.71
N PRO A 197 -14.17 25.95 24.57
CA PRO A 197 -14.46 27.36 24.75
C PRO A 197 -15.53 27.84 23.75
N ALA A 198 -16.36 28.75 24.18
CA ALA A 198 -17.34 29.42 23.33
C ALA A 198 -16.71 30.63 22.64
N TYR A 199 -17.09 30.87 21.39
CA TYR A 199 -16.62 31.98 20.56
C TYR A 199 -17.81 32.80 20.04
N ASN A 200 -17.66 34.11 19.93
CA ASN A 200 -18.64 34.94 19.20
C ASN A 200 -18.44 34.79 17.69
N VAL A 201 -19.32 35.41 16.90
CA VAL A 201 -19.25 35.39 15.42
C VAL A 201 -17.99 36.04 14.84
N ALA A 202 -17.28 36.86 15.61
CA ALA A 202 -16.01 37.47 15.25
C ALA A 202 -14.78 36.58 15.59
N GLY A 203 -15.02 35.36 16.10
CA GLY A 203 -13.99 34.41 16.47
C GLY A 203 -13.27 34.69 17.80
N GLN A 204 -13.80 35.64 18.60
CA GLN A 204 -13.25 35.95 19.92
C GLN A 204 -13.85 35.01 20.97
N ARG A 205 -12.99 34.51 21.87
CA ARG A 205 -13.42 33.68 22.99
C ARG A 205 -14.33 34.48 23.93
N VAL A 206 -15.46 33.92 24.27
CA VAL A 206 -16.44 34.52 25.20
C VAL A 206 -16.71 33.58 26.39
N SER A 207 -17.28 34.12 27.44
CA SER A 207 -17.70 33.29 28.57
C SER A 207 -18.82 32.34 28.17
N ASP A 208 -18.92 31.20 28.85
CA ASP A 208 -19.98 30.22 28.60
C ASP A 208 -21.40 30.77 28.81
N ASN A 209 -21.53 31.90 29.49
CA ASN A 209 -22.81 32.57 29.78
C ASN A 209 -23.05 33.79 28.87
N ALA A 210 -22.22 34.00 27.83
CA ALA A 210 -22.44 35.11 26.93
C ALA A 210 -23.76 35.02 26.18
N LYS A 211 -24.51 36.14 26.17
CA LYS A 211 -25.80 36.22 25.44
C LYS A 211 -25.56 36.51 23.96
N GLY A 212 -26.45 35.99 23.12
CA GLY A 212 -26.42 36.18 21.68
C GLY A 212 -25.97 34.93 20.93
N LEU A 213 -25.52 35.10 19.69
CA LEU A 213 -25.06 33.99 18.88
C LEU A 213 -23.62 33.62 19.26
N VAL A 214 -23.46 32.42 19.77
CA VAL A 214 -22.13 31.85 20.10
C VAL A 214 -21.87 30.56 19.32
N ILE A 215 -20.61 30.25 19.11
CA ILE A 215 -20.14 29.02 18.48
C ILE A 215 -19.49 28.17 19.58
N LYS A 216 -20.05 27.02 19.89
CA LYS A 216 -19.50 26.04 20.84
C LYS A 216 -19.50 24.67 20.17
N ASN A 217 -18.40 23.93 20.22
CA ASN A 217 -18.23 22.62 19.56
C ASN A 217 -18.59 22.64 18.06
N GLY A 218 -18.23 23.70 17.35
CA GLY A 218 -18.55 23.84 15.93
C GLY A 218 -20.03 24.12 15.62
N LYS A 219 -20.89 24.21 16.65
CA LYS A 219 -22.33 24.48 16.48
C LYS A 219 -22.67 25.93 16.86
N LYS A 220 -23.55 26.55 16.07
CA LYS A 220 -24.11 27.84 16.39
C LYS A 220 -25.23 27.69 17.43
N VAL A 221 -25.12 28.39 18.53
CA VAL A 221 -26.09 28.37 19.63
C VAL A 221 -26.53 29.82 19.93
N ILE A 222 -27.83 30.08 20.02
CA ILE A 222 -28.35 31.37 20.47
C ILE A 222 -28.69 31.22 21.97
N ARG A 223 -28.18 32.14 22.77
CA ARG A 223 -28.41 32.17 24.23
C ARG A 223 -29.00 33.50 24.69
#